data_c581f82034c00669822b3f2df149b517
#
_entry.id   c581f82034c00669822b3f2df149b517
#
_cell.length_a   1.000
_cell.length_b   1.000
_cell.length_c   1.000
_cell.angle_alpha   90.00
_cell.angle_beta   90.00
_cell.angle_gamma   90.00
#
_symmetry.space_group_name_H-M   'P 1'
#
loop_
_entity.id
_entity.type
_entity.pdbx_description
1 polymer ?
#
loop_
_entity_poly.entity_id
_entity_poly.type
_entity_poly.pdbx_seq_one_letter_code
_entity_poly.pdbx_strand_id
1 'polypeptide(L)'
;MARKRAGGALPLIPTIPPDHPGAAGLDRCDRAALCCPARGVGCGVVTPDERWLATMWPFVRGWLPAPPATVVEIGCGPLGGFVPMLRSAGYDASGVDPEAPEGPWYHRVEFERHELAGPADAVVACTSLHHVADVGEVLSRAGSALAEAGTLVVVEWAWERFDAATAQWCFDRLPEPTAEHDWLRHRHDEWRASGLPWESYARSWAAAEGLHAGADIVRELDARFDRQFLGYGPYFFPGLAGVSEAKEQAAIDAGELQASRITYAGRRRG
;
A
#
# COMPACT_ATOMS: atom_id res chain seq x y z
N MET A 1 6.12 -48.02 10.99
CA MET A 1 4.97 -47.21 11.49
C MET A 1 5.19 -45.76 11.05
N ALA A 2 4.53 -45.33 9.99
CA ALA A 2 4.66 -44.01 9.40
C ALA A 2 3.61 -43.08 10.02
N ARG A 3 4.06 -41.97 10.63
CA ARG A 3 3.15 -40.93 11.15
C ARG A 3 2.71 -40.03 9.98
N LYS A 4 1.42 -40.07 9.66
CA LYS A 4 0.72 -39.10 8.81
C LYS A 4 0.87 -37.69 9.42
N ARG A 5 1.44 -36.71 8.68
CA ARG A 5 1.34 -35.31 9.01
C ARG A 5 -0.05 -34.82 8.62
N ALA A 6 -0.77 -34.26 9.58
CA ALA A 6 -2.03 -33.57 9.37
C ALA A 6 -1.78 -32.30 8.55
N GLY A 7 -2.48 -32.16 7.42
CA GLY A 7 -2.48 -30.91 6.63
C GLY A 7 -3.26 -29.84 7.41
N GLY A 8 -2.57 -28.77 7.80
CA GLY A 8 -3.21 -27.58 8.33
C GLY A 8 -3.90 -26.84 7.18
N ALA A 9 -5.20 -26.61 7.29
CA ALA A 9 -5.96 -25.76 6.40
C ALA A 9 -5.40 -24.33 6.52
N LEU A 10 -5.08 -23.73 5.36
CA LEU A 10 -4.75 -22.29 5.28
C LEU A 10 -5.95 -21.48 5.75
N PRO A 11 -5.76 -20.38 6.50
CA PRO A 11 -6.85 -19.51 6.90
C PRO A 11 -7.47 -18.86 5.66
N LEU A 12 -8.79 -18.96 5.55
CA LEU A 12 -9.60 -18.26 4.54
C LEU A 12 -9.31 -16.77 4.63
N ILE A 13 -9.17 -16.11 3.47
CA ILE A 13 -9.05 -14.65 3.36
C ILE A 13 -10.26 -14.04 4.10
N PRO A 14 -10.06 -13.18 5.13
CA PRO A 14 -11.18 -12.55 5.79
C PRO A 14 -11.85 -11.59 4.81
N THR A 15 -13.09 -11.89 4.42
CA THR A 15 -13.98 -10.94 3.78
C THR A 15 -14.35 -9.86 4.80
N ILE A 16 -14.46 -8.61 4.35
CA ILE A 16 -14.98 -7.51 5.17
C ILE A 16 -16.31 -7.95 5.77
N PRO A 17 -16.51 -7.89 7.11
CA PRO A 17 -17.75 -8.34 7.72
C PRO A 17 -18.95 -7.58 7.12
N PRO A 18 -20.09 -8.27 6.87
CA PRO A 18 -21.26 -7.66 6.24
C PRO A 18 -21.91 -6.52 7.07
N ASP A 19 -21.58 -6.43 8.35
CA ASP A 19 -22.11 -5.41 9.26
C ASP A 19 -21.21 -4.17 9.39
N HIS A 20 -20.15 -4.05 8.58
CA HIS A 20 -19.34 -2.82 8.57
C HIS A 20 -20.12 -1.72 7.85
N PRO A 21 -20.27 -0.50 8.43
CA PRO A 21 -21.08 0.58 7.84
C PRO A 21 -20.64 1.03 6.43
N GLY A 22 -19.49 0.59 5.95
CA GLY A 22 -19.01 0.80 4.58
C GLY A 22 -19.42 -0.28 3.56
N ALA A 23 -20.06 -1.39 3.99
CA ALA A 23 -20.40 -2.49 3.08
C ALA A 23 -21.78 -2.36 2.41
N ALA A 24 -22.63 -1.46 2.89
CA ALA A 24 -23.96 -1.21 2.34
C ALA A 24 -23.89 -0.09 1.29
N GLY A 25 -23.88 -0.46 0.01
CA GLY A 25 -24.17 0.48 -1.07
C GLY A 25 -23.07 0.71 -2.10
N LEU A 26 -22.43 -0.34 -2.60
CA LEU A 26 -21.73 -0.26 -3.88
C LEU A 26 -22.73 -0.50 -5.01
N ASP A 27 -23.57 0.51 -5.25
CA ASP A 27 -24.47 0.53 -6.39
C ASP A 27 -23.69 0.77 -7.69
N ARG A 28 -24.16 0.18 -8.78
CA ARG A 28 -23.53 0.11 -10.11
C ARG A 28 -23.17 1.46 -10.78
N CYS A 29 -23.41 2.59 -10.10
CA CYS A 29 -23.16 3.93 -10.66
C CYS A 29 -21.73 4.46 -10.45
N ASP A 30 -20.95 3.96 -9.51
CA ASP A 30 -19.61 4.53 -9.22
C ASP A 30 -18.51 4.15 -10.25
N ARG A 31 -18.78 3.17 -11.14
CA ARG A 31 -17.87 2.86 -12.25
C ARG A 31 -17.88 3.90 -13.38
N ALA A 32 -18.90 4.75 -13.45
CA ALA A 32 -19.02 5.76 -14.49
C ALA A 32 -18.39 7.11 -14.13
N ALA A 33 -18.10 7.36 -12.85
CA ALA A 33 -17.55 8.64 -12.40
C ALA A 33 -16.03 8.79 -12.63
N LEU A 34 -15.33 7.69 -12.92
CA LEU A 34 -13.91 7.71 -13.32
C LEU A 34 -13.67 7.93 -14.81
N CYS A 35 -14.74 8.03 -15.61
CA CYS A 35 -14.68 8.33 -17.03
C CYS A 35 -15.46 9.59 -17.36
N CYS A 36 -14.91 10.77 -17.11
CA CYS A 36 -14.94 11.98 -17.94
C CYS A 36 -14.58 13.23 -17.13
N PRO A 37 -13.45 13.86 -17.37
CA PRO A 37 -13.41 15.31 -17.46
C PRO A 37 -13.58 15.71 -18.93
N ALA A 38 -14.50 16.61 -19.18
CA ALA A 38 -14.69 17.25 -20.47
C ALA A 38 -13.41 17.95 -20.94
N ARG A 39 -13.07 17.71 -22.20
CA ARG A 39 -12.15 18.41 -23.10
C ARG A 39 -10.67 17.98 -23.12
N GLY A 40 -10.35 17.14 -24.10
CA GLY A 40 -9.15 17.35 -24.93
C GLY A 40 -7.82 16.90 -24.35
N VAL A 41 -7.79 15.76 -23.66
CA VAL A 41 -6.51 15.07 -23.38
C VAL A 41 -6.60 13.70 -24.01
N GLY A 42 -5.60 13.36 -24.80
CA GLY A 42 -5.50 12.05 -25.47
C GLY A 42 -5.69 10.92 -24.47
N CYS A 43 -6.08 9.76 -24.97
CA CYS A 43 -6.19 8.52 -24.19
C CYS A 43 -4.81 8.20 -23.61
N GLY A 44 -4.49 8.80 -22.46
CA GLY A 44 -3.25 8.59 -21.74
C GLY A 44 -3.22 7.15 -21.24
N VAL A 45 -2.10 6.48 -21.44
CA VAL A 45 -1.86 5.17 -20.85
C VAL A 45 -1.89 5.35 -19.34
N VAL A 46 -2.78 4.61 -18.65
CA VAL A 46 -2.85 4.61 -17.16
C VAL A 46 -1.53 4.08 -16.61
N THR A 47 -0.86 4.86 -15.80
CA THR A 47 0.43 4.50 -15.21
C THR A 47 0.28 3.35 -14.19
N PRO A 48 1.37 2.63 -13.85
CA PRO A 48 1.35 1.64 -12.77
C PRO A 48 0.86 2.23 -11.44
N ASP A 49 1.30 3.44 -11.09
CA ASP A 49 0.92 4.12 -9.85
C ASP A 49 -0.56 4.47 -9.81
N GLU A 50 -1.10 5.04 -10.91
CA GLU A 50 -2.53 5.31 -11.02
C GLU A 50 -3.36 4.03 -10.90
N ARG A 51 -2.89 2.94 -11.50
CA ARG A 51 -3.53 1.62 -11.39
C ARG A 51 -3.49 1.09 -9.96
N TRP A 52 -2.35 1.25 -9.27
CA TRP A 52 -2.21 0.89 -7.86
C TRP A 52 -3.19 1.65 -6.98
N LEU A 53 -3.16 2.98 -7.03
CA LEU A 53 -4.03 3.84 -6.23
C LEU A 53 -5.53 3.54 -6.49
N ALA A 54 -5.93 3.39 -7.77
CA ALA A 54 -7.30 3.05 -8.12
C ALA A 54 -7.74 1.69 -7.55
N THR A 55 -6.84 0.70 -7.52
CA THR A 55 -7.12 -0.63 -6.96
C THR A 55 -7.20 -0.60 -5.44
N MET A 56 -6.36 0.19 -4.77
CA MET A 56 -6.36 0.29 -3.30
C MET A 56 -7.44 1.22 -2.75
N TRP A 57 -7.97 2.13 -3.56
CA TRP A 57 -8.97 3.10 -3.13
C TRP A 57 -10.19 2.53 -2.41
N PRO A 58 -10.85 1.45 -2.88
CA PRO A 58 -11.98 0.86 -2.18
C PRO A 58 -11.63 0.40 -0.76
N PHE A 59 -10.44 -0.16 -0.56
CA PHE A 59 -9.97 -0.55 0.76
C PHE A 59 -9.75 0.68 1.65
N VAL A 60 -8.99 1.66 1.17
CA VAL A 60 -8.71 2.88 1.93
C VAL A 60 -10.01 3.57 2.31
N ARG A 61 -10.87 3.86 1.35
CA ARG A 61 -12.16 4.54 1.57
C ARG A 61 -13.06 3.78 2.54
N GLY A 62 -13.04 2.45 2.50
CA GLY A 62 -13.88 1.60 3.36
C GLY A 62 -13.58 1.73 4.86
N TRP A 63 -12.38 2.21 5.22
CA TRP A 63 -11.96 2.42 6.60
C TRP A 63 -12.00 3.89 7.06
N LEU A 64 -12.21 4.83 6.13
CA LEU A 64 -12.32 6.25 6.47
C LEU A 64 -13.72 6.57 7.05
N PRO A 65 -13.81 7.56 7.95
CA PRO A 65 -15.09 8.11 8.37
C PRO A 65 -15.83 8.75 7.18
N ALA A 66 -17.13 9.00 7.32
CA ALA A 66 -17.88 9.73 6.30
C ALA A 66 -17.36 11.17 6.17
N PRO A 67 -17.27 11.72 4.93
CA PRO A 67 -16.93 13.12 4.74
C PRO A 67 -18.07 14.05 5.25
N PRO A 68 -17.75 15.29 5.68
CA PRO A 68 -16.41 15.85 5.73
C PRO A 68 -15.63 15.33 6.93
N ALA A 69 -14.34 14.97 6.69
CA ALA A 69 -13.41 14.55 7.73
C ALA A 69 -11.99 14.95 7.33
N THR A 70 -11.13 15.17 8.33
CA THR A 70 -9.75 15.53 8.12
C THR A 70 -8.89 14.27 7.94
N VAL A 71 -8.19 14.16 6.82
CA VAL A 71 -7.34 13.02 6.48
C VAL A 71 -5.92 13.48 6.17
N VAL A 72 -4.94 12.84 6.79
CA VAL A 72 -3.52 13.08 6.51
C VAL A 72 -2.91 11.83 5.88
N GLU A 73 -2.25 11.99 4.74
CA GLU A 73 -1.49 10.92 4.10
C GLU A 73 0.01 11.09 4.40
N ILE A 74 0.61 10.02 4.93
CA ILE A 74 2.05 9.91 5.18
C ILE A 74 2.69 9.25 3.96
N GLY A 75 3.68 9.90 3.35
CA GLY A 75 4.38 9.36 2.21
C GLY A 75 3.55 9.40 0.93
N CYS A 76 2.98 10.56 0.60
CA CYS A 76 2.19 10.72 -0.63
C CYS A 76 3.03 10.72 -1.92
N GLY A 77 4.36 10.79 -1.80
CA GLY A 77 5.29 10.79 -2.92
C GLY A 77 5.14 11.96 -3.88
N PRO A 78 5.95 11.98 -4.96
CA PRO A 78 5.97 13.10 -5.91
C PRO A 78 4.70 13.22 -6.76
N LEU A 79 3.86 12.18 -6.83
CA LEU A 79 2.59 12.19 -7.55
C LEU A 79 1.39 12.58 -6.68
N GLY A 80 1.59 12.72 -5.34
CA GLY A 80 0.57 13.21 -4.42
C GLY A 80 -0.38 12.14 -3.86
N GLY A 81 -0.10 10.86 -4.10
CA GLY A 81 -0.78 9.74 -3.46
C GLY A 81 -2.30 9.73 -3.61
N PHE A 82 -3.00 9.44 -2.52
CA PHE A 82 -4.47 9.45 -2.45
C PHE A 82 -5.07 10.85 -2.27
N VAL A 83 -4.28 11.89 -1.99
CA VAL A 83 -4.81 13.23 -1.69
C VAL A 83 -5.80 13.74 -2.74
N PRO A 84 -5.55 13.62 -4.08
CA PRO A 84 -6.52 14.06 -5.08
C PRO A 84 -7.86 13.29 -5.02
N MET A 85 -7.80 11.98 -4.78
CA MET A 85 -8.98 11.12 -4.67
C MET A 85 -9.77 11.43 -3.39
N LEU A 86 -9.08 11.60 -2.26
CA LEU A 86 -9.66 11.99 -0.98
C LEU A 86 -10.41 13.31 -1.10
N ARG A 87 -9.77 14.34 -1.66
CA ARG A 87 -10.39 15.65 -1.85
C ARG A 87 -11.59 15.61 -2.78
N SER A 88 -11.49 14.85 -3.87
CA SER A 88 -12.63 14.63 -4.79
C SER A 88 -13.80 13.92 -4.11
N ALA A 89 -13.53 13.10 -3.10
CA ALA A 89 -14.54 12.42 -2.29
C ALA A 89 -15.09 13.27 -1.12
N GLY A 90 -14.65 14.53 -0.99
CA GLY A 90 -15.18 15.50 0.00
C GLY A 90 -14.43 15.51 1.34
N TYR A 91 -13.26 14.90 1.43
CA TYR A 91 -12.40 14.97 2.62
C TYR A 91 -11.57 16.25 2.64
N ASP A 92 -11.28 16.77 3.82
CA ASP A 92 -10.22 17.75 4.00
C ASP A 92 -8.88 17.01 4.14
N ALA A 93 -8.25 16.75 2.98
CA ALA A 93 -7.08 15.90 2.90
C ALA A 93 -5.81 16.69 2.61
N SER A 94 -4.71 16.29 3.25
CA SER A 94 -3.35 16.76 2.98
C SER A 94 -2.36 15.60 2.92
N GLY A 95 -1.27 15.79 2.18
CA GLY A 95 -0.18 14.82 2.06
C GLY A 95 1.12 15.39 2.62
N VAL A 96 1.90 14.54 3.28
CA VAL A 96 3.19 14.87 3.87
C VAL A 96 4.24 13.92 3.31
N ASP A 97 5.24 14.46 2.61
CA ASP A 97 6.33 13.69 2.00
C ASP A 97 7.47 14.64 1.62
N PRO A 98 8.75 14.27 1.79
CA PRO A 98 9.88 15.12 1.34
C PRO A 98 9.85 15.46 -0.15
N GLU A 99 9.27 14.58 -0.97
CA GLU A 99 9.15 14.73 -2.41
C GLU A 99 7.74 15.12 -2.87
N ALA A 100 6.83 15.47 -1.95
CA ALA A 100 5.46 15.85 -2.26
C ALA A 100 5.41 16.91 -3.39
N PRO A 101 4.36 16.90 -4.25
CA PRO A 101 4.22 17.92 -5.28
C PRO A 101 3.99 19.30 -4.66
N GLU A 102 4.17 20.35 -5.45
CA GLU A 102 3.80 21.69 -5.03
C GLU A 102 2.27 21.83 -4.98
N GLY A 103 1.78 22.51 -3.95
CA GLY A 103 0.35 22.78 -3.82
C GLY A 103 -0.08 23.04 -2.38
N PRO A 104 -1.29 23.61 -2.19
CA PRO A 104 -1.75 24.04 -0.87
C PRO A 104 -2.09 22.87 0.07
N TRP A 105 -2.13 21.66 -0.44
CA TRP A 105 -2.50 20.46 0.30
C TRP A 105 -1.32 19.52 0.56
N TYR A 106 -0.11 19.95 0.21
CA TYR A 106 1.09 19.15 0.31
C TYR A 106 2.13 19.82 1.17
N HIS A 107 2.82 19.03 1.99
CA HIS A 107 3.88 19.47 2.87
C HIS A 107 5.15 18.70 2.52
N ARG A 108 6.15 19.41 1.98
CA ARG A 108 7.44 18.85 1.54
C ARG A 108 8.41 18.73 2.72
N VAL A 109 8.13 17.79 3.60
CA VAL A 109 8.87 17.55 4.83
C VAL A 109 8.67 16.08 5.25
N GLU A 110 9.61 15.54 6.01
CA GLU A 110 9.43 14.25 6.68
C GLU A 110 8.29 14.35 7.70
N PHE A 111 7.48 13.30 7.81
CA PHE A 111 6.30 13.31 8.69
C PHE A 111 6.68 13.55 10.16
N GLU A 112 7.85 13.07 10.59
CA GLU A 112 8.40 13.27 11.93
C GLU A 112 8.64 14.75 12.26
N ARG A 113 8.80 15.60 11.26
CA ARG A 113 9.03 17.04 11.40
C ARG A 113 7.80 17.89 11.10
N HIS A 114 6.73 17.27 10.60
CA HIS A 114 5.51 17.99 10.24
C HIS A 114 4.66 18.26 11.49
N GLU A 115 4.25 19.50 11.69
CA GLU A 115 3.29 19.90 12.72
C GLU A 115 1.87 19.93 12.14
N LEU A 116 1.00 19.09 12.68
CA LEU A 116 -0.41 19.09 12.28
C LEU A 116 -1.14 20.27 12.94
N ALA A 117 -1.99 20.93 12.18
CA ALA A 117 -2.79 22.06 12.65
C ALA A 117 -3.86 21.67 13.69
N GLY A 118 -4.17 20.37 13.79
CA GLY A 118 -5.15 19.80 14.70
C GLY A 118 -5.23 18.28 14.56
N PRO A 119 -6.09 17.61 15.34
CA PRO A 119 -6.26 16.17 15.24
C PRO A 119 -6.88 15.77 13.90
N ALA A 120 -6.39 14.67 13.33
CA ALA A 120 -6.92 14.06 12.11
C ALA A 120 -7.96 12.99 12.46
N ASP A 121 -9.04 12.91 11.69
CA ASP A 121 -10.02 11.83 11.79
C ASP A 121 -9.50 10.52 11.23
N ALA A 122 -8.59 10.61 10.25
CA ALA A 122 -7.87 9.46 9.75
C ALA A 122 -6.44 9.81 9.30
N VAL A 123 -5.55 8.83 9.43
CA VAL A 123 -4.20 8.86 8.84
C VAL A 123 -4.11 7.69 7.85
N VAL A 124 -3.58 7.95 6.67
CA VAL A 124 -3.33 6.96 5.62
C VAL A 124 -1.82 6.87 5.39
N ALA A 125 -1.28 5.67 5.24
CA ALA A 125 0.09 5.44 4.78
C ALA A 125 0.08 4.39 3.66
N CYS A 126 0.64 4.72 2.51
CA CYS A 126 0.66 3.83 1.36
C CYS A 126 2.08 3.67 0.82
N THR A 127 2.63 2.46 0.96
CA THR A 127 3.98 2.09 0.48
C THR A 127 5.08 3.07 0.90
N SER A 128 5.02 3.55 2.12
CA SER A 128 5.91 4.57 2.66
C SER A 128 6.63 4.16 3.95
N LEU A 129 5.99 3.36 4.81
CA LEU A 129 6.54 3.02 6.12
C LEU A 129 7.80 2.15 6.04
N HIS A 130 7.99 1.40 4.96
CA HIS A 130 9.21 0.60 4.79
C HIS A 130 10.45 1.45 4.48
N HIS A 131 10.31 2.74 4.15
CA HIS A 131 11.40 3.67 3.88
C HIS A 131 11.71 4.67 5.02
N VAL A 132 10.85 4.78 6.03
CA VAL A 132 11.06 5.76 7.11
C VAL A 132 12.27 5.39 7.97
N ALA A 133 12.88 6.37 8.62
CA ALA A 133 14.05 6.13 9.47
C ALA A 133 13.71 5.28 10.72
N ASP A 134 12.58 5.57 11.36
CA ASP A 134 12.07 4.86 12.56
C ASP A 134 10.55 4.69 12.45
N VAL A 135 10.10 3.46 12.15
CA VAL A 135 8.67 3.10 12.08
C VAL A 135 7.96 3.36 13.41
N GLY A 136 8.62 3.07 14.51
CA GLY A 136 8.05 3.25 15.85
C GLY A 136 7.76 4.73 16.17
N GLU A 137 8.67 5.64 15.79
CA GLU A 137 8.49 7.07 15.93
C GLU A 137 7.36 7.58 15.04
N VAL A 138 7.38 7.26 13.74
CA VAL A 138 6.32 7.66 12.79
C VAL A 138 4.96 7.20 13.26
N LEU A 139 4.81 5.94 13.67
CA LEU A 139 3.53 5.39 14.12
C LEU A 139 3.07 5.95 15.48
N SER A 140 4.00 6.26 16.39
CA SER A 140 3.68 6.94 17.64
C SER A 140 3.14 8.34 17.38
N ARG A 141 3.77 9.05 16.44
CA ARG A 141 3.35 10.39 16.00
C ARG A 141 2.01 10.34 15.27
N ALA A 142 1.81 9.37 14.38
CA ALA A 142 0.52 9.14 13.72
C ALA A 142 -0.60 8.88 14.74
N GLY A 143 -0.35 8.05 15.76
CA GLY A 143 -1.29 7.82 16.85
C GLY A 143 -1.61 9.07 17.66
N SER A 144 -0.61 9.93 17.92
CA SER A 144 -0.81 11.21 18.61
C SER A 144 -1.57 12.22 17.77
N ALA A 145 -1.42 12.16 16.45
CA ALA A 145 -2.09 13.01 15.49
C ALA A 145 -3.58 12.66 15.30
N LEU A 146 -3.96 11.43 15.59
CA LEU A 146 -5.35 10.97 15.44
C LEU A 146 -6.25 11.53 16.53
N ALA A 147 -7.49 11.90 16.15
CA ALA A 147 -8.58 12.14 17.07
C ALA A 147 -8.87 10.87 17.92
N GLU A 148 -9.62 11.00 19.01
CA GLU A 148 -9.92 9.90 19.94
C GLU A 148 -10.53 8.66 19.25
N ALA A 149 -11.44 8.87 18.29
CA ALA A 149 -12.05 7.81 17.48
C ALA A 149 -11.34 7.61 16.11
N GLY A 150 -10.15 8.20 15.94
CA GLY A 150 -9.44 8.24 14.65
C GLY A 150 -8.96 6.88 14.18
N THR A 151 -8.84 6.73 12.87
CA THR A 151 -8.45 5.48 12.22
C THR A 151 -7.13 5.65 11.46
N LEU A 152 -6.23 4.68 11.62
CA LEU A 152 -5.06 4.51 10.78
C LEU A 152 -5.36 3.46 9.71
N VAL A 153 -5.08 3.78 8.44
CA VAL A 153 -5.20 2.87 7.30
C VAL A 153 -3.85 2.74 6.63
N VAL A 154 -3.35 1.52 6.49
CA VAL A 154 -2.04 1.26 5.91
C VAL A 154 -2.17 0.28 4.75
N VAL A 155 -1.54 0.61 3.64
CA VAL A 155 -1.24 -0.30 2.54
C VAL A 155 0.28 -0.33 2.41
N GLU A 156 0.88 -1.51 2.58
CA GLU A 156 2.33 -1.58 2.68
C GLU A 156 2.90 -2.79 1.94
N TRP A 157 4.20 -2.79 1.73
CA TRP A 157 4.94 -3.87 1.11
C TRP A 157 5.75 -4.68 2.12
N ALA A 158 5.57 -6.00 2.10
CA ALA A 158 6.37 -6.96 2.83
C ALA A 158 7.49 -7.46 1.90
N TRP A 159 8.59 -6.70 1.77
CA TRP A 159 9.68 -7.02 0.87
C TRP A 159 10.33 -8.38 1.17
N GLU A 160 10.33 -8.81 2.42
CA GLU A 160 10.86 -10.10 2.86
C GLU A 160 10.06 -11.30 2.31
N ARG A 161 8.86 -11.05 1.77
CA ARG A 161 8.03 -12.04 1.08
C ARG A 161 8.27 -12.08 -0.44
N PHE A 162 9.14 -11.21 -0.93
CA PHE A 162 9.60 -11.24 -2.32
C PHE A 162 10.73 -12.26 -2.46
N ASP A 163 10.37 -13.55 -2.26
CA ASP A 163 11.28 -14.70 -2.37
C ASP A 163 11.66 -15.03 -3.82
N ALA A 164 12.55 -16.00 -4.02
CA ALA A 164 13.04 -16.35 -5.36
C ALA A 164 11.92 -16.78 -6.31
N ALA A 165 10.90 -17.49 -5.83
CA ALA A 165 9.78 -17.93 -6.66
C ALA A 165 8.94 -16.72 -7.10
N THR A 166 8.63 -15.81 -6.17
CA THR A 166 7.91 -14.57 -6.44
C THR A 166 8.70 -13.67 -7.39
N ALA A 167 10.01 -13.53 -7.17
CA ALA A 167 10.89 -12.73 -8.02
C ALA A 167 10.93 -13.28 -9.46
N GLN A 168 11.14 -14.58 -9.64
CA GLN A 168 11.14 -15.21 -10.95
C GLN A 168 9.78 -15.02 -11.67
N TRP A 169 8.67 -15.23 -10.94
CA TRP A 169 7.34 -15.03 -11.49
C TRP A 169 7.12 -13.59 -11.99
N CYS A 170 7.60 -12.59 -11.25
CA CYS A 170 7.55 -11.17 -11.65
C CYS A 170 8.46 -10.89 -12.85
N PHE A 171 9.70 -11.37 -12.83
CA PHE A 171 10.69 -11.10 -13.87
C PHE A 171 10.32 -11.73 -15.22
N ASP A 172 9.64 -12.87 -15.21
CA ASP A 172 9.09 -13.50 -16.43
C ASP A 172 7.95 -12.69 -17.07
N ARG A 173 7.45 -11.65 -16.37
CA ARG A 173 6.29 -10.83 -16.77
C ARG A 173 6.61 -9.34 -16.81
N LEU A 174 7.89 -8.98 -16.83
CA LEU A 174 8.28 -7.57 -17.01
C LEU A 174 7.76 -7.05 -18.37
N PRO A 175 7.22 -5.83 -18.44
CA PRO A 175 6.81 -5.22 -19.70
C PRO A 175 8.04 -4.98 -20.60
N GLU A 176 7.80 -4.67 -21.89
CA GLU A 176 8.87 -4.18 -22.74
C GLU A 176 9.53 -2.94 -22.12
N PRO A 177 10.86 -2.77 -22.21
CA PRO A 177 11.55 -1.63 -21.65
C PRO A 177 10.97 -0.31 -22.18
N THR A 178 10.61 0.58 -21.27
CA THR A 178 10.22 1.96 -21.58
C THR A 178 11.29 2.93 -21.13
N ALA A 179 11.17 4.21 -21.51
CA ALA A 179 12.05 5.26 -21.00
C ALA A 179 11.75 5.64 -19.53
N GLU A 180 10.63 5.17 -19.00
CA GLU A 180 10.23 5.39 -17.61
C GLU A 180 10.96 4.43 -16.68
N HIS A 181 11.14 4.87 -15.44
CA HIS A 181 11.86 4.12 -14.42
C HIS A 181 11.04 2.89 -13.99
N ASP A 182 11.52 1.70 -14.40
CA ASP A 182 10.96 0.40 -14.02
C ASP A 182 11.83 -0.20 -12.90
N TRP A 183 11.42 -0.02 -11.65
CA TRP A 183 12.17 -0.47 -10.49
C TRP A 183 12.34 -2.00 -10.44
N LEU A 184 11.33 -2.78 -10.88
CA LEU A 184 11.43 -4.24 -10.94
C LEU A 184 12.50 -4.70 -11.95
N ARG A 185 12.54 -4.05 -13.10
CA ARG A 185 13.58 -4.33 -14.10
C ARG A 185 14.96 -3.95 -13.59
N HIS A 186 15.07 -2.80 -12.94
CA HIS A 186 16.32 -2.38 -12.32
C HIS A 186 16.81 -3.41 -11.28
N ARG A 187 15.90 -3.89 -10.40
CA ARG A 187 16.23 -4.96 -9.44
C ARG A 187 16.63 -6.27 -10.12
N HIS A 188 15.94 -6.66 -11.19
CA HIS A 188 16.29 -7.83 -11.99
C HIS A 188 17.71 -7.73 -12.54
N ASP A 189 18.04 -6.61 -13.17
CA ASP A 189 19.33 -6.42 -13.85
C ASP A 189 20.49 -6.37 -12.84
N GLU A 190 20.33 -5.68 -11.71
CA GLU A 190 21.31 -5.67 -10.63
C GLU A 190 21.49 -7.06 -10.01
N TRP A 191 20.40 -7.77 -9.75
CA TRP A 191 20.49 -9.14 -9.27
C TRP A 191 21.26 -10.03 -10.23
N ARG A 192 20.95 -9.98 -11.51
CA ARG A 192 21.65 -10.74 -12.55
C ARG A 192 23.15 -10.39 -12.61
N ALA A 193 23.47 -9.12 -12.49
CA ALA A 193 24.86 -8.64 -12.49
C ALA A 193 25.61 -9.07 -11.21
N SER A 194 24.94 -9.22 -10.09
CA SER A 194 25.55 -9.59 -8.80
C SER A 194 26.05 -11.04 -8.76
N GLY A 195 25.46 -11.94 -9.55
CA GLY A 195 25.74 -13.38 -9.51
C GLY A 195 25.33 -14.08 -8.21
N LEU A 196 24.63 -13.40 -7.32
CA LEU A 196 24.19 -13.95 -6.03
C LEU A 196 22.86 -14.72 -6.15
N PRO A 197 22.60 -15.68 -5.24
CA PRO A 197 21.23 -16.16 -5.03
C PRO A 197 20.30 -15.01 -4.67
N TRP A 198 19.03 -15.09 -5.11
CA TRP A 198 18.04 -14.01 -4.91
C TRP A 198 17.93 -13.55 -3.45
N GLU A 199 17.80 -14.49 -2.51
CA GLU A 199 17.63 -14.17 -1.09
C GLU A 199 18.81 -13.41 -0.49
N SER A 200 20.02 -13.67 -1.00
CA SER A 200 21.24 -12.97 -0.57
C SER A 200 21.29 -11.56 -1.15
N TYR A 201 20.96 -11.43 -2.44
CA TYR A 201 20.84 -10.13 -3.10
C TYR A 201 19.75 -9.27 -2.43
N ALA A 202 18.54 -9.81 -2.26
CA ALA A 202 17.40 -9.08 -1.69
C ALA A 202 17.67 -8.56 -0.27
N ARG A 203 18.29 -9.40 0.58
CA ARG A 203 18.69 -8.95 1.94
C ARG A 203 19.74 -7.84 1.91
N SER A 204 20.74 -7.97 1.02
CA SER A 204 21.80 -6.96 0.91
C SER A 204 21.25 -5.64 0.39
N TRP A 205 20.39 -5.70 -0.60
CA TRP A 205 19.70 -4.54 -1.14
C TRP A 205 18.80 -3.89 -0.08
N ALA A 206 17.92 -4.63 0.57
CA ALA A 206 17.03 -4.10 1.59
C ALA A 206 17.81 -3.45 2.75
N ALA A 207 18.95 -4.05 3.16
CA ALA A 207 19.81 -3.47 4.19
C ALA A 207 20.51 -2.18 3.71
N ALA A 208 20.93 -2.11 2.44
CA ALA A 208 21.54 -0.92 1.86
C ALA A 208 20.55 0.25 1.74
N GLU A 209 19.30 -0.03 1.42
CA GLU A 209 18.21 0.94 1.35
C GLU A 209 17.57 1.25 2.73
N GLY A 210 17.96 0.54 3.78
CA GLY A 210 17.40 0.70 5.13
C GLY A 210 15.94 0.28 5.25
N LEU A 211 15.47 -0.69 4.42
CA LEU A 211 14.06 -1.06 4.37
C LEU A 211 13.63 -1.82 5.63
N HIS A 212 12.54 -1.38 6.22
CA HIS A 212 11.86 -2.14 7.28
C HIS A 212 11.09 -3.32 6.70
N ALA A 213 11.20 -4.49 7.34
CA ALA A 213 10.43 -5.67 6.95
C ALA A 213 8.94 -5.47 7.28
N GLY A 214 8.05 -5.99 6.44
CA GLY A 214 6.61 -5.91 6.66
C GLY A 214 6.17 -6.53 7.98
N ALA A 215 6.82 -7.62 8.41
CA ALA A 215 6.56 -8.24 9.70
C ALA A 215 6.90 -7.30 10.89
N ASP A 216 7.96 -6.50 10.77
CA ASP A 216 8.34 -5.51 11.78
C ASP A 216 7.35 -4.34 11.81
N ILE A 217 6.94 -3.87 10.63
CA ILE A 217 5.91 -2.83 10.51
C ILE A 217 4.60 -3.28 11.17
N VAL A 218 4.12 -4.51 10.89
CA VAL A 218 2.91 -5.05 11.51
C VAL A 218 3.05 -5.15 13.03
N ARG A 219 4.22 -5.57 13.54
CA ARG A 219 4.48 -5.61 14.99
C ARG A 219 4.40 -4.23 15.62
N GLU A 220 4.97 -3.20 14.98
CA GLU A 220 4.94 -1.82 15.48
C GLU A 220 3.52 -1.22 15.41
N LEU A 221 2.74 -1.58 14.38
CA LEU A 221 1.33 -1.23 14.27
C LEU A 221 0.52 -1.84 15.42
N ASP A 222 0.64 -3.15 15.64
CA ASP A 222 -0.07 -3.88 16.69
C ASP A 222 0.32 -3.42 18.12
N ALA A 223 1.52 -2.89 18.29
CA ALA A 223 1.95 -2.33 19.57
C ALA A 223 1.24 -1.01 19.94
N ARG A 224 0.78 -0.25 18.93
CA ARG A 224 0.26 1.13 19.11
C ARG A 224 -1.22 1.29 18.81
N PHE A 225 -1.79 0.41 17.99
CA PHE A 225 -3.17 0.52 17.54
C PHE A 225 -3.97 -0.73 17.88
N ASP A 226 -5.27 -0.57 18.11
CA ASP A 226 -6.21 -1.67 18.21
C ASP A 226 -6.57 -2.12 16.80
N ARG A 227 -5.94 -3.20 16.36
CA ARG A 227 -6.10 -3.75 15.03
C ARG A 227 -7.56 -4.14 14.75
N GLN A 228 -8.13 -3.55 13.71
CA GLN A 228 -9.45 -3.86 13.17
C GLN A 228 -9.36 -4.82 11.98
N PHE A 229 -8.28 -4.73 11.21
CA PHE A 229 -8.06 -5.53 10.02
C PHE A 229 -6.57 -5.74 9.77
N LEU A 230 -6.22 -6.93 9.29
CA LEU A 230 -4.93 -7.25 8.68
C LEU A 230 -5.16 -8.24 7.55
N GLY A 231 -4.67 -7.93 6.36
CA GLY A 231 -4.72 -8.80 5.20
C GLY A 231 -3.42 -8.77 4.40
N TYR A 232 -3.22 -9.81 3.60
CA TYR A 232 -2.12 -9.90 2.64
C TYR A 232 -2.68 -10.19 1.26
N GLY A 233 -2.02 -9.69 0.20
CA GLY A 233 -2.51 -9.86 -1.15
C GLY A 233 -1.50 -9.51 -2.24
N PRO A 234 -1.98 -9.36 -3.49
CA PRO A 234 -1.19 -8.98 -4.65
C PRO A 234 -0.54 -7.61 -4.51
N TYR A 235 0.71 -7.48 -4.98
CA TYR A 235 1.45 -6.22 -4.93
C TYR A 235 2.00 -5.80 -6.30
N PHE A 236 2.46 -6.74 -7.12
CA PHE A 236 3.29 -6.46 -8.29
C PHE A 236 2.50 -6.20 -9.58
N PHE A 237 1.22 -6.57 -9.63
CA PHE A 237 0.37 -6.53 -10.83
C PHE A 237 0.38 -5.20 -11.60
N PRO A 238 0.55 -4.02 -10.98
CA PRO A 238 0.50 -2.77 -11.74
C PRO A 238 1.69 -2.60 -12.68
N GLY A 239 2.86 -3.09 -12.27
CA GLY A 239 4.12 -3.03 -13.02
C GLY A 239 4.35 -4.20 -13.98
N LEU A 240 3.43 -5.17 -14.09
CA LEU A 240 3.62 -6.38 -14.86
C LEU A 240 2.78 -6.43 -16.13
N ALA A 241 3.38 -6.98 -17.21
CA ALA A 241 2.70 -7.11 -18.50
C ALA A 241 1.58 -8.16 -18.48
N GLY A 242 0.36 -7.75 -18.81
CA GLY A 242 -0.79 -8.66 -18.90
C GLY A 242 -1.20 -9.30 -17.57
N VAL A 243 -0.83 -8.69 -16.43
CA VAL A 243 -1.19 -9.12 -15.08
C VAL A 243 -2.23 -8.16 -14.50
N SER A 244 -3.33 -8.71 -13.98
CA SER A 244 -4.30 -8.02 -13.16
C SER A 244 -4.15 -8.43 -11.71
N GLU A 245 -4.75 -7.67 -10.77
CA GLU A 245 -4.81 -8.07 -9.37
C GLU A 245 -5.36 -9.49 -9.19
N ALA A 246 -6.46 -9.82 -9.90
CA ALA A 246 -7.07 -11.15 -9.83
C ALA A 246 -6.13 -12.27 -10.36
N LYS A 247 -5.28 -11.97 -11.37
CA LYS A 247 -4.33 -12.95 -11.91
C LYS A 247 -3.17 -13.21 -10.93
N GLU A 248 -2.66 -12.15 -10.27
CA GLU A 248 -1.65 -12.31 -9.24
C GLU A 248 -2.24 -13.04 -8.01
N GLN A 249 -3.46 -12.70 -7.60
CA GLN A 249 -4.16 -13.41 -6.53
C GLN A 249 -4.32 -14.91 -6.82
N ALA A 250 -4.71 -15.26 -8.05
CA ALA A 250 -4.84 -16.66 -8.44
C ALA A 250 -3.51 -17.42 -8.34
N ALA A 251 -2.39 -16.78 -8.67
CA ALA A 251 -1.06 -17.38 -8.51
C ALA A 251 -0.66 -17.50 -7.04
N ILE A 252 -1.04 -16.55 -6.18
CA ILE A 252 -0.88 -16.64 -4.72
C ILE A 252 -1.70 -17.84 -4.18
N ASP A 253 -2.95 -17.96 -4.57
CA ASP A 253 -3.84 -19.03 -4.13
C ASP A 253 -3.35 -20.41 -4.60
N ALA A 254 -2.68 -20.47 -5.74
CA ALA A 254 -2.02 -21.68 -6.26
C ALA A 254 -0.67 -22.00 -5.55
N GLY A 255 -0.16 -21.09 -4.71
CA GLY A 255 1.13 -21.24 -4.03
C GLY A 255 2.35 -21.03 -4.95
N GLU A 256 2.17 -20.38 -6.09
CA GLU A 256 3.26 -20.06 -7.03
C GLU A 256 4.12 -18.90 -6.53
N LEU A 257 3.54 -17.98 -5.77
CA LEU A 257 4.20 -16.83 -5.17
C LEU A 257 3.56 -16.44 -3.83
N GLN A 258 4.26 -15.57 -3.08
CA GLN A 258 3.76 -15.09 -1.80
C GLN A 258 2.95 -13.80 -1.93
N ALA A 259 1.93 -13.64 -1.08
CA ALA A 259 1.20 -12.40 -0.92
C ALA A 259 2.10 -11.35 -0.24
N SER A 260 2.55 -10.35 -0.98
CA SER A 260 3.53 -9.36 -0.52
C SER A 260 2.92 -8.01 -0.12
N ARG A 261 1.66 -7.73 -0.51
CA ARG A 261 0.92 -6.55 -0.01
C ARG A 261 0.42 -6.80 1.40
N ILE A 262 0.60 -5.82 2.27
CA ILE A 262 -0.07 -5.72 3.57
C ILE A 262 -1.19 -4.70 3.43
N THR A 263 -2.36 -5.01 3.97
CA THR A 263 -3.44 -4.06 4.23
C THR A 263 -3.78 -4.11 5.71
N TYR A 264 -3.80 -2.96 6.35
CA TYR A 264 -4.03 -2.84 7.79
C TYR A 264 -4.99 -1.69 8.08
N ALA A 265 -5.89 -1.90 9.02
CA ALA A 265 -6.66 -0.83 9.63
C ALA A 265 -6.62 -1.00 11.14
N GLY A 266 -6.44 0.12 11.85
CA GLY A 266 -6.38 0.15 13.30
C GLY A 266 -6.97 1.42 13.87
N ARG A 267 -7.46 1.36 15.11
CA ARG A 267 -7.92 2.53 15.85
C ARG A 267 -6.87 2.96 16.86
N ARG A 268 -6.84 4.26 17.15
CA ARG A 268 -6.02 4.77 18.24
C ARG A 268 -6.39 4.03 19.52
N ARG A 269 -5.37 3.58 20.27
CA ARG A 269 -5.59 3.10 21.64
C ARG A 269 -5.92 4.26 22.54
N GLY A 270 -6.95 4.10 23.37
CA GLY A 270 -7.35 5.05 24.38
C GLY A 270 -6.33 5.21 25.52
#